data_e1459b119b40d22f179b7708e221c18f
#
_entry.id   e1459b119b40d22f179b7708e221c18f
#
_cell.length_a   1.000
_cell.length_b   1.000
_cell.length_c   1.000
_cell.angle_alpha   90.00
_cell.angle_beta   90.00
_cell.angle_gamma   90.00
#
_symmetry.space_group_name_H-M   'P 1'
#
loop_
_entity.id
_entity.type
_entity.pdbx_description
1 polymer ?
#
loop_
_entity_poly.entity_id
_entity_poly.type
_entity_poly.pdbx_seq_one_letter_code
_entity_poly.pdbx_strand_id
1 'polypeptide(L)'
;MVNRIILQGRLCADPERRATQNGTTVCSFRVAWSEKVKDRETKLFLPCVAWQGTAEMICSHFTKGKEIIVEGKLSSRDYEDKTGNKRTVVELTADKVHFCGSKDAVQKPTQSFTEISEDDDGDLPL
;
A
#
# COMPACT_ATOMS: atom_id res chain seq x y z
N MET A 1 14.68 9.21 17.03
CA MET A 1 14.77 9.49 15.60
C MET A 1 13.44 9.21 14.93
N VAL A 2 13.08 10.00 13.95
CA VAL A 2 11.79 9.88 13.29
C VAL A 2 11.94 9.00 12.05
N ASN A 3 11.02 8.06 11.90
CA ASN A 3 10.95 7.20 10.72
C ASN A 3 9.48 6.86 10.52
N ARG A 4 8.82 7.64 9.66
CA ARG A 4 7.40 7.50 9.44
C ARG A 4 7.06 7.76 7.99
N ILE A 5 6.31 6.86 7.39
CA ILE A 5 5.90 6.95 5.98
C ILE A 5 4.39 6.82 5.91
N ILE A 6 3.78 7.69 5.12
CA ILE A 6 2.38 7.58 4.76
C ILE A 6 2.34 7.61 3.24
N LEU A 7 1.88 6.53 2.63
CA LEU A 7 1.92 6.40 1.18
C LEU A 7 0.55 5.98 0.67
N GLN A 8 0.06 6.69 -0.32
CA GLN A 8 -1.19 6.34 -1.00
C GLN A 8 -0.87 5.92 -2.42
N GLY A 9 -1.39 4.78 -2.82
CA GLY A 9 -1.16 4.29 -4.17
C GLY A 9 -2.06 3.11 -4.45
N ARG A 10 -1.65 2.31 -5.43
CA ARG A 10 -2.43 1.14 -5.83
C ARG A 10 -1.57 -0.10 -5.74
N LEU A 11 -2.20 -1.21 -5.41
CA LEU A 11 -1.48 -2.48 -5.37
C LEU A 11 -1.09 -2.91 -6.78
N CYS A 12 0.16 -3.33 -6.93
CA CYS A 12 0.68 -3.78 -8.22
C CYS A 12 0.21 -5.20 -8.54
N ALA A 13 -0.12 -5.96 -7.52
CA ALA A 13 -0.53 -7.35 -7.65
C ALA A 13 -1.35 -7.71 -6.42
N ASP A 14 -1.93 -8.89 -6.43
CA ASP A 14 -2.64 -9.36 -5.24
C ASP A 14 -1.64 -9.54 -4.11
N PRO A 15 -2.02 -9.20 -2.86
CA PRO A 15 -1.11 -9.41 -1.73
C PRO A 15 -0.85 -10.89 -1.50
N GLU A 16 0.35 -11.20 -1.06
CA GLU A 16 0.76 -12.57 -0.81
C GLU A 16 0.76 -12.84 0.68
N ARG A 17 0.04 -13.88 1.07
CA ARG A 17 -0.03 -14.30 2.46
C ARG A 17 0.97 -15.40 2.70
N ARG A 18 1.71 -15.30 3.78
CA ARG A 18 2.64 -16.34 4.21
C ARG A 18 2.54 -16.51 5.71
N ALA A 19 3.00 -17.64 6.19
CA ALA A 19 3.08 -17.88 7.62
C ALA A 19 4.53 -18.13 7.98
N THR A 20 4.95 -17.57 9.13
CA THR A 20 6.28 -17.86 9.64
C THR A 20 6.27 -19.22 10.32
N GLN A 21 7.45 -19.66 10.74
CA GLN A 21 7.57 -20.93 11.45
C GLN A 21 6.75 -20.95 12.74
N ASN A 22 6.54 -19.78 13.31
CA ASN A 22 5.75 -19.68 14.54
C ASN A 22 4.27 -19.55 14.28
N GLY A 23 3.86 -19.62 13.01
CA GLY A 23 2.45 -19.50 12.68
C GLY A 23 1.95 -18.08 12.54
N THR A 24 2.83 -17.10 12.57
CA THR A 24 2.45 -15.70 12.44
C THR A 24 2.17 -15.38 10.97
N THR A 25 1.04 -14.73 10.72
CA THR A 25 0.67 -14.34 9.36
C THR A 25 1.48 -13.12 8.93
N VAL A 26 2.03 -13.20 7.72
CA VAL A 26 2.78 -12.11 7.12
C VAL A 26 2.19 -11.88 5.73
N CYS A 27 2.01 -10.62 5.39
CA CYS A 27 1.51 -10.24 4.07
C CYS A 27 2.56 -9.40 3.37
N SER A 28 2.91 -9.79 2.14
CA SER A 28 3.80 -9.01 1.30
C SER A 28 3.01 -8.42 0.16
N PHE A 29 3.23 -7.15 -0.09
CA PHE A 29 2.53 -6.48 -1.19
C PHE A 29 3.38 -5.32 -1.69
N ARG A 30 3.01 -4.78 -2.82
CA ARG A 30 3.77 -3.70 -3.43
C ARG A 30 2.80 -2.59 -3.83
N VAL A 31 3.15 -1.37 -3.48
CA VAL A 31 2.31 -0.21 -3.77
C VAL A 31 2.97 0.61 -4.85
N ALA A 32 2.20 0.95 -5.86
CA ALA A 32 2.64 1.83 -6.94
C ALA A 32 2.13 3.23 -6.66
N TRP A 33 3.03 4.17 -6.67
CA TRP A 33 2.72 5.58 -6.48
C TRP A 33 3.24 6.35 -7.68
N SER A 34 2.50 7.33 -8.14
CA SER A 34 2.97 8.14 -9.25
C SER A 34 2.56 9.59 -9.05
N GLU A 35 3.34 10.46 -9.64
CA GLU A 35 3.10 11.88 -9.60
C GLU A 35 3.46 12.47 -10.95
N LYS A 36 2.60 13.32 -11.46
CA LYS A 36 2.87 13.99 -12.72
C LYS A 36 2.97 15.48 -12.46
N VAL A 37 4.13 16.05 -12.81
CA VAL A 37 4.36 17.48 -12.68
C VAL A 37 4.79 17.97 -14.05
N LYS A 38 3.96 18.83 -14.65
CA LYS A 38 4.17 19.30 -16.01
C LYS A 38 4.24 18.10 -16.95
N ASP A 39 5.34 17.93 -17.66
CA ASP A 39 5.50 16.83 -18.59
C ASP A 39 6.25 15.65 -17.99
N ARG A 40 6.57 15.74 -16.71
CA ARG A 40 7.34 14.69 -16.07
C ARG A 40 6.46 13.81 -15.19
N GLU A 41 6.64 12.51 -15.32
CA GLU A 41 5.96 11.57 -14.48
C GLU A 41 6.99 10.83 -13.65
N THR A 42 6.79 10.83 -12.34
CA THR A 42 7.65 10.11 -11.40
C THR A 42 6.86 8.93 -10.86
N LYS A 43 7.46 7.76 -10.85
CA LYS A 43 6.81 6.56 -10.35
C LYS A 43 7.67 5.94 -9.25
N LEU A 44 6.99 5.33 -8.30
CA LEU A 44 7.65 4.63 -7.21
C LEU A 44 6.90 3.33 -6.97
N PHE A 45 7.66 2.25 -6.86
CA PHE A 45 7.09 0.94 -6.54
C PHE A 45 7.74 0.51 -5.24
N LEU A 46 6.99 0.53 -4.16
CA LEU A 46 7.55 0.29 -2.84
C LEU A 46 7.06 -1.06 -2.32
N PRO A 47 8.00 -1.97 -2.01
CA PRO A 47 7.60 -3.21 -1.37
C PRO A 47 7.18 -2.94 0.07
N CYS A 48 6.14 -3.62 0.49
CA CYS A 48 5.56 -3.44 1.82
C CYS A 48 5.37 -4.79 2.47
N VAL A 49 5.39 -4.79 3.80
CA VAL A 49 5.15 -5.99 4.56
C VAL A 49 4.26 -5.64 5.75
N ALA A 50 3.34 -6.52 6.06
CA ALA A 50 2.46 -6.36 7.21
C ALA A 50 2.43 -7.66 7.99
N TRP A 51 2.09 -7.55 9.27
CA TRP A 51 2.13 -8.68 10.19
C TRP A 51 0.80 -8.87 10.90
N GLN A 52 0.47 -10.11 11.19
CA GLN A 52 -0.67 -10.48 12.05
C GLN A 52 -1.99 -9.87 11.57
N GLY A 53 -2.68 -9.13 12.43
CA GLY A 53 -3.99 -8.60 12.11
C GLY A 53 -4.02 -7.68 10.89
N THR A 54 -2.99 -6.86 10.75
CA THR A 54 -2.89 -5.99 9.57
C THR A 54 -2.72 -6.81 8.31
N ALA A 55 -1.91 -7.88 8.40
CA ALA A 55 -1.72 -8.78 7.27
C ALA A 55 -3.02 -9.46 6.87
N GLU A 56 -3.77 -9.94 7.85
CA GLU A 56 -5.05 -10.58 7.58
C GLU A 56 -6.02 -9.62 6.89
N MET A 57 -6.07 -8.40 7.39
CA MET A 57 -6.98 -7.42 6.84
C MET A 57 -6.62 -7.09 5.38
N ILE A 58 -5.34 -6.94 5.09
CA ILE A 58 -4.92 -6.62 3.73
C ILE A 58 -5.24 -7.78 2.79
N CYS A 59 -4.92 -9.00 3.20
CA CYS A 59 -5.16 -10.16 2.35
C CYS A 59 -6.65 -10.39 2.11
N SER A 60 -7.48 -10.00 3.06
CA SER A 60 -8.92 -10.22 2.95
C SER A 60 -9.64 -9.15 2.13
N HIS A 61 -9.12 -7.93 2.11
CA HIS A 61 -9.88 -6.80 1.58
C HIS A 61 -9.22 -6.08 0.40
N PHE A 62 -8.01 -6.42 0.04
CA PHE A 62 -7.31 -5.72 -1.03
C PHE A 62 -6.89 -6.69 -2.12
N THR A 63 -6.99 -6.21 -3.36
CA THR A 63 -6.59 -6.99 -4.53
C THR A 63 -5.82 -6.07 -5.47
N LYS A 64 -5.26 -6.67 -6.50
CA LYS A 64 -4.50 -5.92 -7.51
C LYS A 64 -5.29 -4.73 -8.02
N GLY A 65 -4.66 -3.60 -8.09
CA GLY A 65 -5.24 -2.38 -8.62
C GLY A 65 -6.03 -1.56 -7.62
N LYS A 66 -6.31 -2.10 -6.45
CA LYS A 66 -7.09 -1.38 -5.47
C LYS A 66 -6.27 -0.31 -4.80
N GLU A 67 -6.90 0.81 -4.50
CA GLU A 67 -6.23 1.94 -3.88
C GLU A 67 -6.11 1.73 -2.38
N ILE A 68 -4.97 2.12 -1.81
CA ILE A 68 -4.67 1.88 -0.42
C ILE A 68 -3.83 3.02 0.13
N ILE A 69 -4.05 3.34 1.40
CA ILE A 69 -3.16 4.25 2.14
C ILE A 69 -2.48 3.40 3.20
N VAL A 70 -1.16 3.41 3.20
CA VAL A 70 -0.36 2.61 4.11
C VAL A 70 0.45 3.54 5.00
N GLU A 71 0.39 3.30 6.30
CA GLU A 71 1.21 4.03 7.27
C GLU A 71 2.15 3.07 7.96
N GLY A 72 3.38 3.49 8.11
CA GLY A 72 4.35 2.67 8.81
C GLY A 72 5.72 3.30 8.80
N LYS A 73 6.72 2.47 8.80
CA LYS A 73 8.11 2.92 8.82
C LYS A 73 8.88 2.20 7.76
N LEU A 74 9.99 2.79 7.33
CA LEU A 74 10.91 2.12 6.43
C LEU A 74 11.78 1.18 7.24
N SER A 75 12.05 0.03 6.67
CA SER A 75 12.98 -0.93 7.25
C SER A 75 13.80 -1.51 6.12
N SER A 76 14.93 -2.05 6.47
CA SER A 76 15.78 -2.72 5.49
C SER A 76 16.11 -4.10 6.00
N ARG A 77 16.28 -5.01 5.07
CA ARG A 77 16.76 -6.35 5.39
C ARG A 77 17.67 -6.83 4.31
N ASP A 78 18.60 -7.66 4.70
CA ASP A 78 19.53 -8.25 3.76
C ASP A 78 19.02 -9.62 3.36
N TYR A 79 19.27 -9.98 2.13
CA TYR A 79 18.93 -11.30 1.65
C TYR A 79 19.93 -11.69 0.58
N GLU A 80 19.95 -12.96 0.26
CA GLU A 80 20.85 -13.49 -0.75
C GLU A 80 20.01 -13.83 -1.97
N ASP A 81 20.42 -13.32 -3.13
CA ASP A 81 19.66 -13.58 -4.35
C ASP A 81 20.04 -14.95 -4.91
N LYS A 82 19.43 -15.30 -6.04
CA LYS A 82 19.62 -16.63 -6.63
C LYS A 82 21.04 -16.87 -7.09
N THR A 83 21.80 -15.81 -7.30
CA THR A 83 23.20 -15.94 -7.74
C THR A 83 24.18 -15.94 -6.58
N GLY A 84 23.67 -15.87 -5.34
CA GLY A 84 24.51 -15.87 -4.16
C GLY A 84 25.02 -14.50 -3.75
N ASN A 85 24.58 -13.45 -4.41
CA ASN A 85 25.00 -12.09 -4.05
C ASN A 85 24.12 -11.55 -2.92
N LYS A 86 24.77 -10.85 -2.01
CA LYS A 86 24.02 -10.21 -0.92
C LYS A 86 23.35 -8.96 -1.44
N ARG A 87 22.09 -8.81 -1.09
CA ARG A 87 21.29 -7.67 -1.48
C ARG A 87 20.60 -7.09 -0.26
N THR A 88 20.30 -5.80 -0.34
CA THR A 88 19.54 -5.12 0.70
C THR A 88 18.28 -4.58 0.07
N VAL A 89 17.15 -4.85 0.70
CA VAL A 89 15.88 -4.29 0.24
C VAL A 89 15.36 -3.36 1.31
N VAL A 90 14.84 -2.20 0.86
CA VAL A 90 14.18 -1.24 1.73
C VAL A 90 12.68 -1.41 1.50
N GLU A 91 11.94 -1.60 2.56
CA GLU A 91 10.52 -1.82 2.44
C GLU A 91 9.78 -1.09 3.56
N LEU A 92 8.49 -0.89 3.35
CA LEU A 92 7.64 -0.24 4.33
C LEU A 92 7.00 -1.31 5.19
N THR A 93 7.25 -1.24 6.50
CA THR A 93 6.58 -2.10 7.46
C THR A 93 5.30 -1.40 7.86
N ALA A 94 4.17 -1.98 7.47
CA ALA A 94 2.87 -1.33 7.65
C ALA A 94 2.35 -1.53 9.06
N ASP A 95 1.99 -0.43 9.70
CA ASP A 95 1.31 -0.45 10.99
C ASP A 95 -0.19 -0.36 10.80
N LYS A 96 -0.62 0.47 9.85
CA LYS A 96 -2.03 0.71 9.59
C LYS A 96 -2.24 0.84 8.09
N VAL A 97 -3.41 0.43 7.65
CA VAL A 97 -3.83 0.67 6.27
C VAL A 97 -5.24 1.23 6.31
N HIS A 98 -5.55 2.01 5.30
CA HIS A 98 -6.85 2.65 5.20
C HIS A 98 -7.44 2.38 3.83
N PHE A 99 -8.73 2.18 3.80
CA PHE A 99 -9.45 2.11 2.54
C PHE A 99 -9.58 3.52 1.98
N CYS A 100 -9.58 3.61 0.68
CA CYS A 100 -9.78 4.91 0.07
C CYS A 100 -10.60 4.75 -1.20
N GLY A 101 -11.15 5.82 -1.61
CA GLY A 101 -11.97 5.81 -2.77
C GLY A 101 -13.24 5.05 -2.55
N SER A 102 -13.90 4.87 -3.61
CA SER A 102 -15.12 4.17 -3.60
C SER A 102 -14.81 2.76 -3.48
N LYS A 103 -15.57 2.10 -2.94
CA LYS A 103 -15.47 0.86 -2.97
C LYS A 103 -15.80 0.40 -4.14
N ASP A 104 -15.40 -0.09 -4.67
CA ASP A 104 -15.76 -0.69 -5.74
C ASP A 104 -16.76 -0.06 -6.36
N ALA A 105 -16.60 0.72 -6.58
CA ALA A 105 -17.42 1.30 -7.20
C ALA A 105 -18.70 1.15 -7.12
N VAL A 106 -18.83 1.04 -7.01
CA VAL A 106 -19.75 0.95 -6.76
C VAL A 106 -20.40 1.28 -6.21
N GLN A 107 -20.63 1.51 -6.07
CA GLN A 107 -21.36 1.70 -5.49
C GLN A 107 -21.79 2.62 -5.28
N LYS A 108 -22.06 3.24 -5.44
CA LYS A 108 -22.52 3.95 -5.21
C LYS A 108 -22.64 4.93 -5.24
N PRO A 109 -23.15 5.22 -5.23
CA PRO A 109 -23.24 6.10 -5.12
C PRO A 109 -23.26 7.08 -4.80
N THR A 110 -23.45 7.34 -4.69
CA THR A 110 -23.50 7.90 -4.39
C THR A 110 -23.39 8.83 -4.12
N GLN A 111 -23.47 9.16 -4.00
CA GLN A 111 -23.32 9.65 -3.72
C GLN A 111 -22.91 10.47 -3.45
N SER A 112 -23.04 10.81 -3.45
CA SER A 112 -22.57 11.19 -3.26
C SER A 112 -22.02 12.03 -2.93
N PHE A 113 -21.95 12.59 -2.97
CA PHE A 113 -21.31 12.96 -2.85
C PHE A 113 -20.95 13.69 -2.78
N THR A 114 -21.07 14.10 -2.90
CA THR A 114 -20.53 14.24 -3.10
C THR A 114 -20.04 14.96 -3.03
N GLU A 115 -20.12 15.28 -3.14
CA GLU A 115 -19.55 15.47 -3.23
C GLU A 115 -18.80 16.05 -2.88
N ILE A 116 -18.94 16.73 -2.82
CA ILE A 116 -18.09 16.82 -2.68
C ILE A 116 -17.37 17.34 -2.80
N SER A 117 -17.60 17.60 -2.90
CA SER A 117 -16.89 17.45 -3.25
C SER A 117 -16.28 17.97 -3.36
N GLU A 118 -16.37 18.21 -3.58
CA GLU A 118 -15.74 18.15 -3.88
C GLU A 118 -15.16 18.31 -3.68
N ASP A 119 -15.47 18.92 -3.71
CA ASP A 119 -14.85 18.63 -3.82
C ASP A 119 -14.36 18.62 -3.50
N ASP A 120 -14.58 18.95 -3.41
CA ASP A 120 -13.98 18.47 -3.38
C ASP A 120 -13.44 18.37 -3.18
N ASP A 121 -13.51 18.82 -3.04
CA ASP A 121 -12.81 18.29 -3.12
C ASP A 121 -12.31 18.04 -2.84
N GLY A 122 -12.56 18.32 -2.70
CA GLY A 122 -11.89 17.69 -2.65
C GLY A 122 -11.42 17.54 -2.31
N ASP A 123 -11.38 17.88 -2.33
CA ASP A 123 -10.82 17.31 -2.29
C ASP A 123 -10.18 17.03 -1.99
N LEU A 124 -9.99 17.29 -1.91
CA LEU A 124 -9.24 16.70 -1.88
C LEU A 124 -8.60 16.42 -1.70
N PRO A 125 -8.59 16.45 -1.67
CA PRO A 125 -7.95 15.89 -1.65
C PRO A 125 -7.62 15.67 -1.45
N LEU A 126 -7.49 16.09 -1.45
CA LEU A 126 -7.17 15.59 -1.50
C LEU A 126 -6.87 15.48 -1.58
#